data_6cf91106b3bc77cbd03a2c42c118846b
#
_entry.id   6cf91106b3bc77cbd03a2c42c118846b
#
_cell.length_a   1.000
_cell.length_b   1.000
_cell.length_c   1.000
_cell.angle_alpha   90.00
_cell.angle_beta   90.00
_cell.angle_gamma   90.00
#
_symmetry.space_group_name_H-M   'P 1'
#
loop_
_entity.id
_entity.type
_entity.pdbx_description
1 polymer ?
#
loop_
_entity_poly.entity_id
_entity_poly.type
_entity_poly.pdbx_seq_one_letter_code
_entity_poly.pdbx_strand_id
1 'polypeptide(L)'
;MEPAADPIKHVGVLILENHSFDQMLGALKQVYPDLDGVDPAHPGESKDEGGTVFKQLPTTERQMSLDPHPEVKHAAAQLEDHNSGFIKDFPNSTADDRQFIRGYFPLDFLPSLHALGREFTVCDRWFSSLPGPTWPNRFFALTDTSNGRVNMPDDGDHKLDLPGWFEQDQVTIFDGLSEKGIHWNVYFHDIPQTSVLMHQRRPENAARYFYINRFHKDARSLADDFPQFCLIEPDYMGGDENDDHPPHDIMKAEKLIADVYKSLRANPELWKSTLLVVFYDEHGGFYDHVEPPATIPPDDHHEEYSFDRLGVRVPAMLVSPWVKREVTHTEFDHTSVLKYLTEKWGLGPLGNRTAAANSIGLALQRGWTCACCPVQRQRQVVGIRRRHDRTVQHAPRRQRGTQRSHQ
;
A
#
# COMPACT_ATOMS: atom_id res chain seq x y z
N MET A 1 -19.04 -18.03 -27.20
CA MET A 1 -19.59 -17.47 -25.95
C MET A 1 -19.02 -16.08 -25.85
N GLU A 2 -19.88 -15.07 -25.76
CA GLU A 2 -19.41 -13.73 -25.43
C GLU A 2 -18.69 -13.78 -24.07
N PRO A 3 -17.57 -13.08 -23.90
CA PRO A 3 -16.93 -13.00 -22.60
C PRO A 3 -17.93 -12.41 -21.61
N ALA A 4 -18.10 -13.06 -20.45
CA ALA A 4 -18.96 -12.53 -19.41
C ALA A 4 -18.55 -11.10 -19.07
N ALA A 5 -19.52 -10.19 -18.97
CA ALA A 5 -19.27 -8.80 -18.67
C ALA A 5 -18.53 -8.66 -17.32
N ASP A 6 -17.61 -7.72 -17.25
CA ASP A 6 -16.90 -7.38 -16.01
C ASP A 6 -17.93 -6.91 -14.95
N PRO A 7 -18.03 -7.61 -13.80
CA PRO A 7 -19.03 -7.29 -12.78
C PRO A 7 -18.66 -6.07 -11.94
N ILE A 8 -17.43 -5.60 -12.03
CA ILE A 8 -16.94 -4.44 -11.26
C ILE A 8 -17.48 -3.16 -11.88
N LYS A 9 -18.15 -2.35 -11.09
CA LYS A 9 -18.60 -1.00 -11.45
C LYS A 9 -17.77 0.09 -10.75
N HIS A 10 -17.23 -0.24 -9.59
CA HIS A 10 -16.51 0.69 -8.72
C HIS A 10 -15.14 0.14 -8.38
N VAL A 11 -14.10 0.94 -8.59
CA VAL A 11 -12.71 0.62 -8.25
C VAL A 11 -12.23 1.64 -7.24
N GLY A 12 -11.93 1.20 -6.02
CA GLY A 12 -11.26 1.99 -5.00
C GLY A 12 -9.79 1.59 -4.91
N VAL A 13 -8.90 2.55 -4.83
CA VAL A 13 -7.47 2.33 -4.64
C VAL A 13 -7.04 3.01 -3.36
N LEU A 14 -6.44 2.27 -2.44
CA LEU A 14 -5.78 2.77 -1.23
C LEU A 14 -4.30 2.50 -1.37
N ILE A 15 -3.49 3.57 -1.36
CA ILE A 15 -2.02 3.49 -1.43
C ILE A 15 -1.48 3.90 -0.07
N LEU A 16 -0.73 2.98 0.56
CA LEU A 16 -0.02 3.20 1.81
C LEU A 16 1.48 3.40 1.54
N GLU A 17 2.28 3.64 2.56
CA GLU A 17 3.67 4.05 2.43
C GLU A 17 4.66 3.08 3.08
N ASN A 18 5.75 2.85 2.35
CA ASN A 18 7.09 2.48 2.83
C ASN A 18 7.21 1.15 3.60
N HIS A 19 6.68 0.06 3.03
CA HIS A 19 6.95 -1.28 3.58
C HIS A 19 7.12 -2.36 2.51
N SER A 20 8.00 -3.34 2.79
CA SER A 20 8.20 -4.49 1.90
C SER A 20 7.12 -5.57 2.10
N PHE A 21 6.96 -6.42 1.08
CA PHE A 21 6.03 -7.56 1.14
C PHE A 21 6.39 -8.54 2.25
N ASP A 22 7.66 -8.91 2.37
CA ASP A 22 8.10 -9.83 3.42
C ASP A 22 7.77 -9.33 4.81
N GLN A 23 7.98 -8.05 5.07
CA GLN A 23 7.74 -7.47 6.38
C GLN A 23 6.26 -7.53 6.77
N MET A 24 5.35 -7.16 5.87
CA MET A 24 3.93 -6.99 6.17
C MET A 24 3.11 -8.26 5.92
N LEU A 25 3.36 -8.97 4.83
CA LEU A 25 2.55 -10.10 4.37
C LEU A 25 3.30 -11.44 4.32
N GLY A 26 4.62 -11.45 4.49
CA GLY A 26 5.43 -12.66 4.38
C GLY A 26 5.01 -13.78 5.32
N ALA A 27 4.48 -13.45 6.52
CA ALA A 27 3.96 -14.41 7.48
C ALA A 27 2.71 -15.18 7.00
N LEU A 28 2.01 -14.69 5.96
CA LEU A 28 0.85 -15.39 5.37
C LEU A 28 1.25 -16.71 4.70
N LYS A 29 2.54 -16.99 4.51
CA LYS A 29 3.05 -18.32 4.10
C LYS A 29 2.55 -19.44 5.03
N GLN A 30 2.28 -19.15 6.29
CA GLN A 30 1.69 -20.10 7.24
C GLN A 30 0.22 -20.43 6.91
N VAL A 31 -0.46 -19.60 6.11
CA VAL A 31 -1.85 -19.81 5.65
C VAL A 31 -1.87 -20.36 4.22
N TYR A 32 -0.96 -19.89 3.39
CA TYR A 32 -0.79 -20.26 1.99
C TYR A 32 0.61 -20.83 1.80
N PRO A 33 0.78 -22.16 1.78
CA PRO A 33 2.11 -22.78 1.65
C PRO A 33 2.84 -22.44 0.35
N ASP A 34 2.11 -22.07 -0.70
CA ASP A 34 2.60 -21.64 -2.00
C ASP A 34 2.97 -20.15 -2.07
N LEU A 35 2.61 -19.34 -1.08
CA LEU A 35 3.01 -17.93 -1.03
C LEU A 35 4.54 -17.81 -0.96
N ASP A 36 5.10 -16.97 -1.82
CA ASP A 36 6.53 -16.64 -1.80
C ASP A 36 6.83 -15.60 -0.70
N GLY A 37 6.90 -16.08 0.53
CA GLY A 37 7.04 -15.28 1.75
C GLY A 37 8.04 -15.88 2.72
N VAL A 38 8.01 -15.39 3.95
CA VAL A 38 9.01 -15.72 4.99
C VAL A 38 8.90 -17.19 5.43
N ASP A 39 10.04 -17.89 5.47
CA ASP A 39 10.16 -19.22 6.07
C ASP A 39 10.82 -19.13 7.46
N PRO A 40 10.06 -19.24 8.55
CA PRO A 40 10.63 -19.19 9.90
C PRO A 40 11.61 -20.32 10.24
N ALA A 41 11.54 -21.44 9.51
CA ALA A 41 12.44 -22.58 9.70
C ALA A 41 13.83 -22.32 9.09
N HIS A 42 13.87 -21.51 8.05
CA HIS A 42 15.11 -21.16 7.33
C HIS A 42 15.20 -19.63 7.16
N PRO A 43 15.36 -18.87 8.26
CA PRO A 43 15.39 -17.41 8.19
C PRO A 43 16.59 -16.96 7.35
N GLY A 44 16.32 -16.10 6.36
CA GLY A 44 17.36 -15.46 5.58
C GLY A 44 18.32 -14.67 6.48
N GLU A 45 19.59 -14.56 6.08
CA GLU A 45 20.64 -13.86 6.85
C GLU A 45 21.27 -12.75 6.00
N SER A 46 21.61 -11.63 6.64
CA SER A 46 22.48 -10.60 6.08
C SER A 46 23.57 -10.26 7.10
N LYS A 47 24.68 -9.70 6.61
CA LYS A 47 25.79 -9.28 7.48
C LYS A 47 26.01 -7.78 7.33
N ASP A 48 26.32 -7.12 8.45
CA ASP A 48 26.84 -5.76 8.41
C ASP A 48 28.32 -5.73 7.97
N GLU A 49 28.90 -4.55 7.88
CA GLU A 49 30.31 -4.35 7.54
C GLU A 49 31.29 -5.00 8.53
N GLY A 50 30.89 -5.13 9.79
CA GLY A 50 31.66 -5.77 10.86
C GLY A 50 31.52 -7.30 10.87
N GLY A 51 30.67 -7.87 10.00
CA GLY A 51 30.41 -9.30 9.94
C GLY A 51 29.36 -9.80 10.93
N THR A 52 28.65 -8.91 11.65
CA THR A 52 27.52 -9.26 12.50
C THR A 52 26.37 -9.77 11.66
N VAL A 53 25.81 -10.92 12.06
CA VAL A 53 24.70 -11.57 11.32
C VAL A 53 23.37 -11.09 11.85
N PHE A 54 22.51 -10.65 10.94
CA PHE A 54 21.11 -10.32 11.18
C PHE A 54 20.22 -11.32 10.45
N LYS A 55 19.24 -11.89 11.17
CA LYS A 55 18.32 -12.89 10.63
C LYS A 55 16.94 -12.28 10.40
N GLN A 56 16.21 -12.84 9.45
CA GLN A 56 14.81 -12.48 9.24
C GLN A 56 13.93 -13.08 10.36
N LEU A 57 13.71 -12.31 11.43
CA LEU A 57 13.00 -12.73 12.63
C LEU A 57 11.68 -11.97 12.80
N PRO A 58 10.69 -12.54 13.52
CA PRO A 58 9.46 -11.83 13.82
C PRO A 58 9.73 -10.61 14.71
N THR A 59 9.04 -9.51 14.41
CA THR A 59 9.03 -8.29 15.23
C THR A 59 7.62 -7.92 15.65
N THR A 60 7.50 -7.22 16.77
CA THR A 60 6.23 -6.64 17.26
C THR A 60 6.36 -5.14 17.51
N GLU A 61 7.47 -4.57 17.09
CA GLU A 61 7.66 -3.11 17.10
C GLU A 61 6.70 -2.46 16.11
N ARG A 62 6.05 -1.39 16.53
CA ARG A 62 5.00 -0.72 15.76
C ARG A 62 5.47 0.57 15.11
N GLN A 63 6.62 1.04 15.52
CA GLN A 63 7.21 2.29 15.10
C GLN A 63 8.72 2.12 15.00
N MET A 64 9.32 2.80 14.05
CA MET A 64 10.77 2.91 13.92
C MET A 64 11.17 4.37 14.06
N SER A 65 12.20 4.66 14.85
CA SER A 65 12.62 6.03 15.11
C SER A 65 13.42 6.66 13.97
N LEU A 66 13.95 5.86 13.07
CA LEU A 66 14.72 6.26 11.91
C LEU A 66 13.98 5.83 10.65
N ASP A 67 14.02 6.67 9.64
CA ASP A 67 13.50 6.37 8.31
C ASP A 67 14.60 5.67 7.51
N PRO A 68 14.43 4.41 7.10
CA PRO A 68 15.39 3.77 6.21
C PRO A 68 15.33 4.40 4.82
N HIS A 69 16.40 4.23 4.04
CA HIS A 69 16.59 4.93 2.78
C HIS A 69 15.90 4.24 1.59
N PRO A 70 14.86 4.81 0.97
CA PRO A 70 14.22 4.26 -0.24
C PRO A 70 14.77 4.81 -1.56
N GLU A 71 15.66 5.82 -1.54
CA GLU A 71 16.15 6.48 -2.74
C GLU A 71 16.89 5.51 -3.67
N VAL A 72 16.89 5.79 -4.98
CA VAL A 72 17.42 4.89 -6.02
C VAL A 72 18.84 4.41 -5.74
N LYS A 73 19.75 5.30 -5.27
CA LYS A 73 21.12 4.93 -4.93
C LYS A 73 21.18 3.92 -3.76
N HIS A 74 20.31 4.08 -2.78
CA HIS A 74 20.19 3.20 -1.62
C HIS A 74 19.54 1.88 -2.02
N ALA A 75 18.44 1.92 -2.75
CA ALA A 75 17.80 0.71 -3.27
C ALA A 75 18.77 -0.11 -4.15
N ALA A 76 19.61 0.54 -4.96
CA ALA A 76 20.66 -0.13 -5.72
C ALA A 76 21.66 -0.86 -4.81
N ALA A 77 22.12 -0.21 -3.74
CA ALA A 77 23.03 -0.82 -2.76
C ALA A 77 22.37 -1.96 -1.96
N GLN A 78 21.10 -1.81 -1.60
CA GLN A 78 20.30 -2.82 -0.90
C GLN A 78 20.15 -4.11 -1.72
N LEU A 79 19.99 -3.95 -3.04
CA LEU A 79 19.78 -5.04 -3.99
C LEU A 79 21.08 -5.74 -4.45
N GLU A 80 22.25 -5.25 -4.01
CA GLU A 80 23.52 -5.91 -4.32
C GLU A 80 23.58 -7.33 -3.74
N ASP A 81 24.30 -8.23 -4.44
CA ASP A 81 24.59 -9.58 -4.01
C ASP A 81 23.35 -10.32 -3.47
N HIS A 82 22.32 -10.41 -4.32
CA HIS A 82 21.06 -11.10 -4.00
C HIS A 82 20.34 -10.51 -2.78
N ASN A 83 20.10 -9.23 -2.79
CA ASN A 83 19.42 -8.49 -1.73
C ASN A 83 20.11 -8.56 -0.35
N SER A 84 21.44 -8.70 -0.33
CA SER A 84 22.20 -8.76 0.93
C SER A 84 22.58 -7.38 1.50
N GLY A 85 22.38 -6.30 0.72
CA GLY A 85 22.89 -4.97 1.04
C GLY A 85 22.08 -4.19 2.08
N PHE A 86 20.83 -4.55 2.36
CA PHE A 86 19.93 -3.77 3.21
C PHE A 86 20.51 -3.36 4.56
N ILE A 87 21.22 -4.27 5.24
CA ILE A 87 21.82 -4.00 6.55
C ILE A 87 23.04 -3.08 6.42
N LYS A 88 23.82 -3.24 5.35
CA LYS A 88 25.02 -2.42 5.10
C LYS A 88 24.66 -0.99 4.70
N ASP A 89 23.57 -0.85 3.96
CA ASP A 89 23.07 0.46 3.49
C ASP A 89 22.49 1.33 4.63
N PHE A 90 22.42 0.81 5.86
CA PHE A 90 21.92 1.54 7.03
C PHE A 90 22.98 1.65 8.14
N PRO A 91 24.16 2.25 7.86
CA PRO A 91 25.34 2.14 8.71
C PRO A 91 25.25 2.89 10.04
N ASN A 92 24.51 3.99 10.11
CA ASN A 92 24.40 4.85 11.30
C ASN A 92 23.26 4.44 12.26
N SER A 93 22.61 3.31 11.99
CA SER A 93 21.52 2.78 12.78
C SER A 93 22.00 1.90 13.94
N THR A 94 21.16 1.69 14.94
CA THR A 94 21.40 0.73 16.01
C THR A 94 21.28 -0.71 15.52
N ALA A 95 21.75 -1.67 16.34
CA ALA A 95 21.51 -3.09 16.02
C ALA A 95 20.01 -3.45 16.02
N ASP A 96 19.21 -2.79 16.85
CA ASP A 96 17.77 -3.01 16.93
C ASP A 96 17.07 -2.47 15.67
N ASP A 97 17.47 -1.28 15.15
CA ASP A 97 16.95 -0.74 13.89
C ASP A 97 17.25 -1.67 12.71
N ARG A 98 18.50 -2.17 12.62
CA ARG A 98 18.91 -3.13 11.58
C ARG A 98 18.14 -4.45 11.67
N GLN A 99 17.88 -4.92 12.90
CA GLN A 99 17.06 -6.10 13.11
C GLN A 99 15.61 -5.85 12.70
N PHE A 100 15.08 -4.65 12.93
CA PHE A 100 13.74 -4.26 12.51
C PHE A 100 13.58 -4.21 10.99
N ILE A 101 14.55 -3.61 10.27
CA ILE A 101 14.59 -3.59 8.79
C ILE A 101 14.50 -5.01 8.22
N ARG A 102 15.19 -5.95 8.85
CA ARG A 102 15.21 -7.36 8.44
C ARG A 102 14.04 -8.17 8.97
N GLY A 103 13.28 -7.61 9.90
CA GLY A 103 12.18 -8.26 10.59
C GLY A 103 10.94 -8.43 9.72
N TYR A 104 9.99 -9.22 10.23
CA TYR A 104 8.65 -9.34 9.66
C TYR A 104 7.60 -9.39 10.75
N PHE A 105 6.38 -8.95 10.48
CA PHE A 105 5.28 -9.03 11.43
C PHE A 105 4.71 -10.44 11.48
N PRO A 106 4.65 -11.06 12.69
CA PRO A 106 4.11 -12.41 12.82
C PRO A 106 2.62 -12.45 12.46
N LEU A 107 2.17 -13.62 12.07
CA LEU A 107 0.78 -13.83 11.66
C LEU A 107 -0.21 -13.33 12.74
N ASP A 108 -1.24 -12.60 12.30
CA ASP A 108 -2.25 -11.93 13.13
C ASP A 108 -1.78 -10.69 13.92
N PHE A 109 -0.53 -10.28 13.79
CA PHE A 109 -0.08 -9.03 14.39
C PHE A 109 -0.70 -7.81 13.69
N LEU A 110 -0.83 -7.86 12.35
CA LEU A 110 -1.53 -6.86 11.54
C LEU A 110 -3.00 -7.30 11.35
N PRO A 111 -3.92 -6.84 12.20
CA PRO A 111 -5.26 -7.44 12.29
C PRO A 111 -6.12 -7.22 11.04
N SER A 112 -5.96 -6.10 10.33
CA SER A 112 -6.73 -5.79 9.13
C SER A 112 -6.09 -6.40 7.90
N LEU A 113 -4.81 -6.16 7.70
CA LEU A 113 -4.06 -6.61 6.54
C LEU A 113 -4.04 -8.15 6.47
N HIS A 114 -3.70 -8.83 7.57
CA HIS A 114 -3.70 -10.29 7.61
C HIS A 114 -5.11 -10.90 7.51
N ALA A 115 -6.14 -10.23 8.06
CA ALA A 115 -7.52 -10.72 7.90
C ALA A 115 -7.98 -10.60 6.45
N LEU A 116 -7.68 -9.50 5.77
CA LEU A 116 -8.00 -9.34 4.34
C LEU A 116 -7.20 -10.33 3.48
N GLY A 117 -5.91 -10.52 3.77
CA GLY A 117 -5.06 -11.50 3.07
C GLY A 117 -5.56 -12.94 3.22
N ARG A 118 -6.24 -13.28 4.31
CA ARG A 118 -6.87 -14.60 4.50
C ARG A 118 -8.19 -14.79 3.75
N GLU A 119 -8.87 -13.73 3.39
CA GLU A 119 -10.22 -13.81 2.81
C GLU A 119 -10.27 -13.45 1.33
N PHE A 120 -9.22 -12.79 0.80
CA PHE A 120 -9.18 -12.28 -0.57
C PHE A 120 -7.87 -12.68 -1.26
N THR A 121 -7.61 -12.13 -2.44
CA THR A 121 -6.40 -12.44 -3.21
C THR A 121 -5.21 -11.62 -2.72
N VAL A 122 -4.14 -12.31 -2.35
CA VAL A 122 -2.82 -11.74 -2.05
C VAL A 122 -1.97 -11.78 -3.32
N CYS A 123 -1.29 -10.67 -3.64
CA CYS A 123 -0.40 -10.57 -4.79
C CYS A 123 1.05 -10.67 -4.30
N ASP A 124 1.67 -11.85 -4.35
CA ASP A 124 3.02 -12.05 -3.82
C ASP A 124 4.14 -11.70 -4.81
N ARG A 125 3.76 -11.19 -5.99
CA ARG A 125 4.69 -10.65 -6.99
C ARG A 125 4.25 -9.26 -7.46
N TRP A 126 3.90 -8.41 -6.50
CA TRP A 126 3.66 -7.00 -6.76
C TRP A 126 4.90 -6.20 -6.37
N PHE A 127 5.47 -5.52 -7.35
CA PHE A 127 6.70 -4.74 -7.20
C PHE A 127 6.40 -3.25 -7.29
N SER A 128 7.15 -2.41 -6.58
CA SER A 128 7.12 -0.98 -6.87
C SER A 128 7.61 -0.72 -8.30
N SER A 129 7.16 0.36 -8.92
CA SER A 129 7.39 0.57 -10.35
C SER A 129 8.81 1.00 -10.70
N LEU A 130 9.56 1.52 -9.72
CA LEU A 130 11.00 1.73 -9.77
C LEU A 130 11.61 1.49 -8.39
N PRO A 131 12.91 1.14 -8.30
CA PRO A 131 13.62 1.05 -7.03
C PRO A 131 13.94 2.45 -6.50
N GLY A 132 12.95 3.11 -5.92
CA GLY A 132 13.05 4.51 -5.53
C GLY A 132 11.90 4.94 -4.61
N PRO A 133 11.86 6.24 -4.24
CA PRO A 133 11.00 6.74 -3.19
C PRO A 133 9.54 6.96 -3.62
N THR A 134 8.75 7.46 -2.69
CA THR A 134 7.29 7.63 -2.69
C THR A 134 6.74 8.32 -3.96
N TRP A 135 7.11 9.60 -4.21
CA TRP A 135 6.43 10.35 -5.27
C TRP A 135 6.68 9.79 -6.68
N PRO A 136 7.91 9.41 -7.09
CA PRO A 136 8.10 8.73 -8.35
C PRO A 136 7.22 7.48 -8.51
N ASN A 137 7.14 6.62 -7.50
CA ASN A 137 6.31 5.41 -7.53
C ASN A 137 4.81 5.73 -7.61
N ARG A 138 4.32 6.74 -6.87
CA ARG A 138 2.93 7.19 -6.96
C ARG A 138 2.60 7.79 -8.32
N PHE A 139 3.56 8.43 -8.99
CA PHE A 139 3.36 8.91 -10.35
C PHE A 139 3.17 7.74 -11.31
N PHE A 140 3.95 6.66 -11.20
CA PHE A 140 3.69 5.45 -11.98
C PHE A 140 2.27 4.92 -11.78
N ALA A 141 1.76 4.93 -10.55
CA ALA A 141 0.40 4.49 -10.25
C ALA A 141 -0.70 5.36 -10.86
N LEU A 142 -0.40 6.61 -11.26
CA LEU A 142 -1.37 7.59 -11.72
C LEU A 142 -1.16 8.07 -13.17
N THR A 143 0.07 7.95 -13.69
CA THR A 143 0.46 8.56 -14.98
C THR A 143 1.30 7.65 -15.86
N ASP A 144 1.67 6.43 -15.43
CA ASP A 144 2.58 5.52 -16.14
C ASP A 144 4.06 5.84 -16.00
N THR A 145 4.44 7.07 -15.66
CA THR A 145 5.81 7.57 -15.65
C THR A 145 6.04 8.56 -14.53
N SER A 146 7.25 8.59 -13.99
CA SER A 146 7.72 9.68 -13.15
C SER A 146 8.33 10.84 -13.92
N ASN A 147 8.25 10.82 -15.27
CA ASN A 147 8.82 11.83 -16.16
C ASN A 147 10.33 12.05 -15.92
N GLY A 148 11.06 10.94 -15.79
CA GLY A 148 12.51 10.91 -15.51
C GLY A 148 12.91 11.16 -14.06
N ARG A 149 11.98 11.51 -13.18
CA ARG A 149 12.31 11.78 -11.77
C ARG A 149 12.42 10.49 -10.97
N VAL A 150 13.45 10.45 -10.12
CA VAL A 150 13.85 9.25 -9.36
C VAL A 150 14.02 9.51 -7.86
N ASN A 151 14.06 10.78 -7.45
CA ASN A 151 14.25 11.18 -6.05
C ASN A 151 13.07 12.00 -5.54
N MET A 152 12.96 12.21 -4.23
CA MET A 152 12.02 13.18 -3.64
C MET A 152 12.52 14.62 -3.88
N PRO A 153 11.65 15.65 -3.71
CA PRO A 153 12.07 17.06 -3.86
C PRO A 153 13.19 17.49 -2.95
N ASP A 154 13.32 16.85 -1.79
CA ASP A 154 14.37 17.06 -0.80
C ASP A 154 14.83 15.70 -0.30
N ASP A 155 15.82 15.15 -0.96
CA ASP A 155 16.46 13.86 -0.57
C ASP A 155 17.75 14.08 0.25
N GLY A 156 17.99 15.32 0.70
CA GLY A 156 19.17 15.70 1.48
C GLY A 156 20.47 15.88 0.66
N ASP A 157 20.53 15.31 -0.53
CA ASP A 157 21.70 15.36 -1.43
C ASP A 157 21.55 16.38 -2.56
N HIS A 158 20.31 16.65 -2.97
CA HIS A 158 20.00 17.56 -4.05
C HIS A 158 19.39 18.86 -3.54
N LYS A 159 19.53 19.92 -4.34
CA LYS A 159 18.86 21.18 -4.04
C LYS A 159 17.34 20.99 -4.14
N LEU A 160 16.62 21.41 -3.08
CA LEU A 160 15.16 21.41 -3.04
C LEU A 160 14.58 22.09 -4.31
N ASP A 161 13.91 21.31 -5.16
CA ASP A 161 13.27 21.75 -6.40
C ASP A 161 11.74 21.58 -6.34
N LEU A 162 11.11 22.14 -5.31
CA LEU A 162 9.64 22.12 -5.22
C LEU A 162 8.96 22.70 -6.46
N PRO A 163 9.39 23.85 -7.05
CA PRO A 163 8.78 24.34 -8.27
C PRO A 163 8.76 23.33 -9.41
N GLY A 164 9.90 22.69 -9.72
CA GLY A 164 9.98 21.68 -10.78
C GLY A 164 9.11 20.46 -10.54
N TRP A 165 8.91 20.06 -9.27
CA TRP A 165 7.98 18.99 -8.93
C TRP A 165 6.53 19.38 -9.16
N PHE A 166 6.13 20.61 -8.90
CA PHE A 166 4.78 21.09 -9.16
C PHE A 166 4.50 21.44 -10.65
N GLU A 167 5.49 21.34 -11.51
CA GLU A 167 5.36 21.56 -12.98
C GLU A 167 5.21 20.24 -13.75
N GLN A 168 4.90 19.13 -13.08
CA GLN A 168 4.72 17.82 -13.71
C GLN A 168 3.45 17.78 -14.55
N ASP A 169 3.61 17.80 -15.88
CA ASP A 169 2.54 17.93 -16.90
C ASP A 169 2.22 16.59 -17.61
N GLN A 170 2.44 15.46 -16.92
CA GLN A 170 2.04 14.17 -17.48
C GLN A 170 0.52 14.04 -17.54
N VAL A 171 0.04 13.36 -18.60
CA VAL A 171 -1.35 12.89 -18.68
C VAL A 171 -1.61 11.88 -17.55
N THR A 172 -2.69 12.09 -16.83
CA THR A 172 -3.07 11.23 -15.70
C THR A 172 -4.22 10.30 -16.07
N ILE A 173 -4.40 9.24 -15.30
CA ILE A 173 -5.59 8.37 -15.43
C ILE A 173 -6.89 9.18 -15.31
N PHE A 174 -6.89 10.21 -14.46
CA PHE A 174 -8.06 11.06 -14.23
C PHE A 174 -8.46 11.87 -15.48
N ASP A 175 -7.50 12.25 -16.32
CA ASP A 175 -7.78 12.91 -17.59
C ASP A 175 -8.59 11.98 -18.51
N GLY A 176 -8.10 10.75 -18.71
CA GLY A 176 -8.80 9.75 -19.52
C GLY A 176 -10.18 9.39 -18.97
N LEU A 177 -10.30 9.26 -17.63
CA LEU A 177 -11.61 9.04 -16.99
C LEU A 177 -12.57 10.20 -17.25
N SER A 178 -12.11 11.45 -17.14
CA SER A 178 -12.91 12.66 -17.38
C SER A 178 -13.35 12.74 -18.84
N GLU A 179 -12.47 12.48 -19.81
CA GLU A 179 -12.78 12.45 -21.23
C GLU A 179 -13.87 11.44 -21.60
N LYS A 180 -13.92 10.31 -20.89
CA LYS A 180 -14.95 9.27 -21.06
C LYS A 180 -16.19 9.47 -20.21
N GLY A 181 -16.26 10.57 -19.45
CA GLY A 181 -17.39 10.82 -18.55
C GLY A 181 -17.49 9.84 -17.38
N ILE A 182 -16.39 9.16 -17.03
CA ILE A 182 -16.33 8.26 -15.87
C ILE A 182 -16.22 9.11 -14.61
N HIS A 183 -17.15 8.88 -13.68
CA HIS A 183 -17.16 9.61 -12.41
C HIS A 183 -16.04 9.11 -11.51
N TRP A 184 -15.14 10.01 -11.10
CA TRP A 184 -14.06 9.72 -10.17
C TRP A 184 -13.95 10.75 -9.05
N ASN A 185 -13.41 10.34 -7.89
CA ASN A 185 -13.11 11.21 -6.76
C ASN A 185 -11.75 10.85 -6.14
N VAL A 186 -11.13 11.83 -5.49
CA VAL A 186 -10.00 11.64 -4.57
C VAL A 186 -10.53 11.94 -3.16
N TYR A 187 -10.35 10.98 -2.25
CA TYR A 187 -10.68 11.13 -0.83
C TYR A 187 -9.38 11.15 -0.02
N PHE A 188 -9.17 12.22 0.73
CA PHE A 188 -7.92 12.47 1.44
C PHE A 188 -8.16 12.92 2.87
N HIS A 189 -7.14 12.81 3.72
CA HIS A 189 -7.22 13.23 5.11
C HIS A 189 -6.74 14.67 5.30
N ASP A 190 -5.53 14.98 4.86
CA ASP A 190 -4.85 16.27 5.06
C ASP A 190 -4.52 16.96 3.74
N ILE A 191 -3.45 16.54 3.06
CA ILE A 191 -2.99 17.09 1.79
C ILE A 191 -2.96 15.99 0.73
N PRO A 192 -3.75 16.11 -0.36
CA PRO A 192 -3.70 15.09 -1.40
C PRO A 192 -2.38 15.15 -2.16
N GLN A 193 -1.59 14.08 -2.15
CA GLN A 193 -0.32 13.97 -2.89
C GLN A 193 -0.55 14.08 -4.40
N THR A 194 -1.72 13.66 -4.90
CA THR A 194 -2.14 13.89 -6.29
C THR A 194 -2.07 15.35 -6.71
N SER A 195 -2.14 16.31 -5.78
CA SER A 195 -2.01 17.75 -6.07
C SER A 195 -0.62 18.17 -6.56
N VAL A 196 0.39 17.30 -6.47
CA VAL A 196 1.70 17.53 -7.07
C VAL A 196 1.61 17.53 -8.60
N LEU A 197 0.72 16.71 -9.19
CA LEU A 197 0.49 16.64 -10.62
C LEU A 197 -0.27 17.89 -11.11
N MET A 198 0.27 18.59 -12.13
CA MET A 198 -0.28 19.85 -12.62
C MET A 198 -1.72 19.69 -13.13
N HIS A 199 -2.02 18.59 -13.83
CA HIS A 199 -3.37 18.31 -14.35
C HIS A 199 -4.40 18.21 -13.23
N GLN A 200 -4.01 17.73 -12.03
CA GLN A 200 -4.93 17.58 -10.90
C GLN A 200 -5.28 18.91 -10.22
N ARG A 201 -4.47 19.95 -10.41
CA ARG A 201 -4.76 21.31 -9.88
C ARG A 201 -5.63 22.16 -10.80
N ARG A 202 -6.07 21.63 -11.95
CA ARG A 202 -6.99 22.36 -12.83
C ARG A 202 -8.30 22.66 -12.10
N PRO A 203 -8.88 23.88 -12.30
CA PRO A 203 -10.10 24.29 -11.55
C PRO A 203 -11.27 23.32 -11.67
N GLU A 204 -11.44 22.67 -12.84
CA GLU A 204 -12.49 21.68 -13.08
C GLU A 204 -12.39 20.43 -12.19
N ASN A 205 -11.19 20.12 -11.70
CA ASN A 205 -10.96 18.98 -10.83
C ASN A 205 -11.23 19.28 -9.35
N ALA A 206 -11.29 20.55 -8.96
CA ALA A 206 -11.47 20.93 -7.54
C ALA A 206 -12.74 20.31 -6.90
N ALA A 207 -13.79 20.12 -7.68
CA ALA A 207 -15.04 19.49 -7.22
C ALA A 207 -14.97 17.97 -7.04
N ARG A 208 -13.80 17.36 -7.31
CA ARG A 208 -13.55 15.90 -7.18
C ARG A 208 -12.79 15.53 -5.93
N TYR A 209 -12.30 16.51 -5.18
CA TYR A 209 -11.48 16.33 -3.99
C TYR A 209 -12.31 16.50 -2.73
N PHE A 210 -12.30 15.47 -1.87
CA PHE A 210 -13.11 15.45 -0.66
C PHE A 210 -12.30 14.90 0.52
N TYR A 211 -12.54 15.45 1.72
CA TYR A 211 -12.02 14.84 2.93
C TYR A 211 -12.58 13.42 3.15
N ILE A 212 -11.80 12.55 3.78
CA ILE A 212 -12.11 11.12 4.00
C ILE A 212 -13.49 10.87 4.60
N ASN A 213 -13.99 11.75 5.43
CA ASN A 213 -15.34 11.64 5.99
C ASN A 213 -16.43 11.57 4.91
N ARG A 214 -16.18 12.19 3.75
CA ARG A 214 -17.09 12.13 2.62
C ARG A 214 -17.10 10.72 1.99
N PHE A 215 -15.95 10.03 1.89
CA PHE A 215 -15.87 8.64 1.46
C PHE A 215 -16.79 7.74 2.30
N HIS A 216 -16.69 7.84 3.62
CA HIS A 216 -17.52 7.03 4.52
C HIS A 216 -19.01 7.30 4.37
N LYS A 217 -19.41 8.51 4.01
CA LYS A 217 -20.78 8.88 3.71
C LYS A 217 -21.22 8.34 2.35
N ASP A 218 -20.43 8.55 1.32
CA ASP A 218 -20.74 8.16 -0.05
C ASP A 218 -20.85 6.64 -0.18
N ALA A 219 -19.95 5.88 0.46
CA ALA A 219 -19.98 4.43 0.49
C ALA A 219 -21.25 3.83 1.15
N ARG A 220 -21.95 4.61 1.97
CA ARG A 220 -23.22 4.20 2.61
C ARG A 220 -24.46 4.67 1.88
N SER A 221 -24.31 5.55 0.90
CA SER A 221 -25.40 6.08 0.08
C SER A 221 -25.83 5.10 -1.00
N LEU A 222 -26.64 5.54 -1.96
CA LEU A 222 -27.03 4.68 -3.08
C LEU A 222 -25.78 4.29 -3.89
N ALA A 223 -25.72 3.01 -4.29
CA ALA A 223 -24.56 2.49 -5.02
C ALA A 223 -24.28 3.25 -6.32
N ASP A 224 -25.32 3.68 -7.02
CA ASP A 224 -25.21 4.41 -8.29
C ASP A 224 -24.63 5.83 -8.13
N ASP A 225 -24.65 6.40 -6.93
CA ASP A 225 -24.05 7.72 -6.63
C ASP A 225 -22.57 7.63 -6.26
N PHE A 226 -22.06 6.43 -5.96
CA PHE A 226 -20.66 6.22 -5.62
C PHE A 226 -19.79 6.34 -6.89
N PRO A 227 -18.59 6.95 -6.82
CA PRO A 227 -17.74 7.11 -8.00
C PRO A 227 -17.33 5.74 -8.60
N GLN A 228 -17.19 5.70 -9.93
CA GLN A 228 -16.72 4.51 -10.63
C GLN A 228 -15.24 4.25 -10.34
N PHE A 229 -14.46 5.31 -10.11
CA PHE A 229 -13.09 5.24 -9.63
C PHE A 229 -12.89 6.17 -8.42
N CYS A 230 -12.21 5.70 -7.39
CA CYS A 230 -11.74 6.58 -6.33
C CYS A 230 -10.34 6.21 -5.86
N LEU A 231 -9.53 7.24 -5.62
CA LEU A 231 -8.28 7.15 -4.91
C LEU A 231 -8.52 7.57 -3.45
N ILE A 232 -7.94 6.81 -2.53
CA ILE A 232 -8.01 7.08 -1.09
C ILE A 232 -6.58 7.33 -0.62
N GLU A 233 -6.37 8.53 -0.10
CA GLU A 233 -5.08 8.96 0.42
C GLU A 233 -5.13 9.03 1.96
N PRO A 234 -4.13 8.45 2.66
CA PRO A 234 -4.03 8.48 4.11
C PRO A 234 -3.74 9.88 4.65
N ASP A 235 -3.64 9.98 5.97
CA ASP A 235 -3.13 11.15 6.70
C ASP A 235 -1.61 11.04 6.76
N TYR A 236 -0.92 12.03 6.18
CA TYR A 236 0.54 12.06 6.07
C TYR A 236 1.21 12.92 7.12
N MET A 237 0.48 13.88 7.73
CA MET A 237 1.04 14.88 8.63
C MET A 237 0.04 15.25 9.73
N GLY A 238 0.53 15.81 10.83
CA GLY A 238 -0.35 16.44 11.81
C GLY A 238 -0.51 15.69 13.13
N GLY A 239 0.14 14.55 13.33
CA GLY A 239 0.18 13.80 14.60
C GLY A 239 -0.78 12.61 14.66
N ASP A 240 -1.66 12.45 13.67
CA ASP A 240 -2.57 11.30 13.55
C ASP A 240 -2.33 10.47 12.28
N GLU A 241 -1.10 10.57 11.74
CA GLU A 241 -0.66 9.91 10.51
C GLU A 241 -1.06 8.43 10.49
N ASN A 242 -1.57 7.97 9.34
CA ASN A 242 -2.08 6.61 9.16
C ASN A 242 -1.69 6.01 7.79
N ASP A 243 -0.56 6.47 7.28
CA ASP A 243 0.04 6.12 6.00
C ASP A 243 0.96 4.90 6.06
N ASP A 244 1.41 4.50 7.25
CA ASP A 244 2.45 3.50 7.58
C ASP A 244 3.90 3.98 7.44
N HIS A 245 4.16 5.19 6.91
CA HIS A 245 5.52 5.70 6.80
C HIS A 245 6.24 5.73 8.16
N PRO A 246 7.47 5.20 8.31
CA PRO A 246 8.25 5.42 9.53
C PRO A 246 8.44 6.92 9.83
N PRO A 247 8.28 7.39 11.06
CA PRO A 247 8.13 6.62 12.30
C PRO A 247 6.67 6.41 12.76
N HIS A 248 5.70 6.47 11.88
CA HIS A 248 4.29 6.41 12.24
C HIS A 248 3.89 5.04 12.82
N ASP A 249 2.83 5.01 13.63
CA ASP A 249 2.34 3.79 14.24
C ASP A 249 1.49 2.99 13.25
N ILE A 250 2.00 1.83 12.81
CA ILE A 250 1.34 0.94 11.84
C ILE A 250 -0.09 0.54 12.23
N MET A 251 -0.45 0.59 13.52
CA MET A 251 -1.82 0.30 13.94
C MET A 251 -2.82 1.38 13.51
N LYS A 252 -2.36 2.58 13.17
CA LYS A 252 -3.21 3.63 12.62
C LYS A 252 -3.61 3.33 11.17
N ALA A 253 -2.68 2.85 10.33
CA ALA A 253 -2.98 2.39 8.99
C ALA A 253 -3.84 1.11 8.99
N GLU A 254 -3.58 0.17 9.91
CA GLU A 254 -4.46 -0.98 10.12
C GLU A 254 -5.92 -0.56 10.39
N LYS A 255 -6.09 0.53 11.16
CA LYS A 255 -7.41 1.12 11.40
C LYS A 255 -8.00 1.74 10.12
N LEU A 256 -7.20 2.47 9.33
CA LEU A 256 -7.64 3.05 8.06
C LEU A 256 -8.12 1.96 7.09
N ILE A 257 -7.31 0.90 6.90
CA ILE A 257 -7.68 -0.26 6.06
C ILE A 257 -9.02 -0.85 6.52
N ALA A 258 -9.18 -1.06 7.83
CA ALA A 258 -10.42 -1.58 8.38
C ALA A 258 -11.62 -0.66 8.14
N ASP A 259 -11.45 0.64 8.29
CA ASP A 259 -12.53 1.62 8.16
C ASP A 259 -12.96 1.80 6.69
N VAL A 260 -12.00 1.79 5.75
CA VAL A 260 -12.26 1.77 4.31
C VAL A 260 -13.05 0.51 3.93
N TYR A 261 -12.55 -0.67 4.27
CA TYR A 261 -13.23 -1.93 4.01
C TYR A 261 -14.64 -1.99 4.61
N LYS A 262 -14.79 -1.62 5.89
CA LYS A 262 -16.09 -1.62 6.57
C LYS A 262 -17.09 -0.67 5.93
N SER A 263 -16.64 0.49 5.43
CA SER A 263 -17.50 1.47 4.77
C SER A 263 -18.07 0.91 3.47
N LEU A 264 -17.25 0.29 2.63
CA LEU A 264 -17.70 -0.39 1.41
C LEU A 264 -18.64 -1.57 1.72
N ARG A 265 -18.32 -2.34 2.75
CA ARG A 265 -19.13 -3.50 3.20
C ARG A 265 -20.48 -3.11 3.82
N ALA A 266 -20.61 -1.90 4.34
CA ALA A 266 -21.84 -1.43 4.97
C ALA A 266 -23.00 -1.29 3.96
N ASN A 267 -22.68 -1.12 2.68
CA ASN A 267 -23.67 -1.11 1.59
C ASN A 267 -23.51 -2.39 0.72
N PRO A 268 -24.37 -3.40 0.90
CA PRO A 268 -24.28 -4.65 0.16
C PRO A 268 -24.42 -4.50 -1.35
N GLU A 269 -25.19 -3.53 -1.82
CA GLU A 269 -25.39 -3.29 -3.26
C GLU A 269 -24.13 -2.70 -3.89
N LEU A 270 -23.49 -1.73 -3.23
CA LEU A 270 -22.20 -1.20 -3.63
C LEU A 270 -21.13 -2.30 -3.63
N TRP A 271 -21.04 -3.06 -2.54
CA TRP A 271 -20.04 -4.11 -2.37
C TRP A 271 -20.08 -5.17 -3.48
N LYS A 272 -21.26 -5.55 -3.96
CA LYS A 272 -21.43 -6.55 -5.03
C LYS A 272 -20.72 -6.20 -6.33
N SER A 273 -20.39 -4.93 -6.55
CA SER A 273 -19.75 -4.45 -7.78
C SER A 273 -18.48 -3.62 -7.50
N THR A 274 -17.88 -3.79 -6.34
CA THR A 274 -16.67 -3.05 -5.93
C THR A 274 -15.44 -3.95 -5.95
N LEU A 275 -14.34 -3.40 -6.47
CA LEU A 275 -12.97 -3.86 -6.28
C LEU A 275 -12.23 -2.80 -5.46
N LEU A 276 -11.74 -3.18 -4.28
CA LEU A 276 -10.77 -2.40 -3.53
C LEU A 276 -9.38 -2.99 -3.78
N VAL A 277 -8.46 -2.16 -4.23
CA VAL A 277 -7.04 -2.48 -4.37
C VAL A 277 -6.30 -1.78 -3.24
N VAL A 278 -5.59 -2.53 -2.43
CA VAL A 278 -4.74 -2.01 -1.37
C VAL A 278 -3.31 -2.39 -1.70
N PHE A 279 -2.43 -1.42 -1.82
CA PHE A 279 -1.01 -1.66 -2.03
C PHE A 279 -0.16 -0.54 -1.43
N TYR A 280 1.15 -0.80 -1.31
CA TYR A 280 2.14 0.16 -0.84
C TYR A 280 2.92 0.72 -2.02
N ASP A 281 3.34 1.97 -1.93
CA ASP A 281 4.02 2.67 -3.01
C ASP A 281 5.45 2.19 -3.22
N GLU A 282 6.20 1.95 -2.12
CA GLU A 282 7.56 1.43 -2.17
C GLU A 282 7.93 0.72 -0.86
N HIS A 283 9.14 0.19 -0.76
CA HIS A 283 9.54 -0.74 0.30
C HIS A 283 10.08 -0.11 1.58
N GLY A 284 10.29 1.22 1.61
CA GLY A 284 10.77 1.94 2.78
C GLY A 284 12.16 1.52 3.27
N GLY A 285 13.01 0.97 2.40
CA GLY A 285 14.30 0.40 2.83
C GLY A 285 14.17 -0.91 3.63
N PHE A 286 12.98 -1.48 3.78
CA PHE A 286 12.75 -2.76 4.45
C PHE A 286 13.07 -3.94 3.54
N TYR A 287 13.66 -4.97 4.13
CA TYR A 287 14.13 -6.16 3.44
C TYR A 287 13.01 -6.96 2.78
N ASP A 288 13.27 -7.39 1.56
CA ASP A 288 12.52 -8.43 0.87
C ASP A 288 13.51 -9.43 0.24
N HIS A 289 13.16 -10.71 0.26
CA HIS A 289 14.07 -11.75 -0.24
C HIS A 289 14.01 -11.94 -1.76
N VAL A 290 12.98 -11.41 -2.45
CA VAL A 290 12.80 -11.56 -3.88
C VAL A 290 13.46 -10.41 -4.64
N GLU A 291 14.35 -10.78 -5.58
CA GLU A 291 14.96 -9.79 -6.46
C GLU A 291 13.93 -9.18 -7.43
N PRO A 292 13.92 -7.84 -7.61
CA PRO A 292 13.06 -7.20 -8.58
C PRO A 292 13.37 -7.64 -10.02
N PRO A 293 12.35 -7.93 -10.84
CA PRO A 293 12.53 -8.33 -12.23
C PRO A 293 12.88 -7.14 -13.14
N ALA A 294 13.38 -7.46 -14.33
CA ALA A 294 13.52 -6.49 -15.42
C ALA A 294 12.14 -6.07 -15.94
N THR A 295 12.06 -4.85 -16.45
CA THR A 295 10.85 -4.30 -17.05
C THR A 295 11.19 -3.37 -18.22
N ILE A 296 10.19 -2.77 -18.86
CA ILE A 296 10.44 -1.82 -19.94
C ILE A 296 10.38 -0.38 -19.42
N PRO A 297 11.22 0.54 -19.94
CA PRO A 297 11.10 1.96 -19.62
C PRO A 297 9.74 2.54 -20.00
N PRO A 298 9.16 3.47 -19.18
CA PRO A 298 7.85 4.07 -19.47
C PRO A 298 7.86 5.00 -20.68
N ASP A 299 8.97 5.70 -20.89
CA ASP A 299 9.19 6.71 -21.91
C ASP A 299 10.70 6.86 -22.24
N ASP A 300 11.07 7.96 -22.90
CA ASP A 300 12.45 8.24 -23.31
C ASP A 300 13.26 9.03 -22.26
N HIS A 301 12.68 9.33 -21.08
CA HIS A 301 13.38 10.00 -19.97
C HIS A 301 14.16 8.96 -19.15
N HIS A 302 15.48 9.01 -19.22
CA HIS A 302 16.38 8.03 -18.58
C HIS A 302 17.75 8.60 -18.20
N GLU A 303 17.81 9.92 -17.94
CA GLU A 303 19.07 10.61 -17.67
C GLU A 303 19.73 10.16 -16.36
N GLU A 304 18.93 9.89 -15.33
CA GLU A 304 19.41 9.49 -14.01
C GLU A 304 19.27 7.98 -13.75
N TYR A 305 18.26 7.35 -14.37
CA TYR A 305 17.97 5.93 -14.20
C TYR A 305 17.37 5.35 -15.49
N SER A 306 17.69 4.09 -15.80
CA SER A 306 17.23 3.45 -17.05
C SER A 306 15.77 3.01 -17.05
N PHE A 307 15.12 2.94 -15.89
CA PHE A 307 13.74 2.45 -15.70
C PHE A 307 13.48 1.05 -16.28
N ASP A 308 14.51 0.24 -16.43
CA ASP A 308 14.47 -1.09 -17.01
C ASP A 308 14.39 -2.23 -15.97
N ARG A 309 14.25 -1.86 -14.69
CA ARG A 309 14.06 -2.78 -13.56
C ARG A 309 12.97 -2.22 -12.64
N LEU A 310 12.11 -3.10 -12.12
CA LEU A 310 11.15 -2.77 -11.05
C LEU A 310 11.88 -2.55 -9.71
N GLY A 311 11.20 -1.96 -8.74
CA GLY A 311 11.68 -1.87 -7.37
C GLY A 311 11.34 -3.10 -6.54
N VAL A 312 11.62 -3.04 -5.25
CA VAL A 312 11.38 -4.12 -4.30
C VAL A 312 9.89 -4.45 -4.20
N ARG A 313 9.54 -5.69 -3.86
CA ARG A 313 8.15 -6.10 -3.65
C ARG A 313 7.51 -5.29 -2.53
N VAL A 314 6.26 -4.95 -2.75
CA VAL A 314 5.42 -4.24 -1.79
C VAL A 314 4.17 -5.05 -1.46
N PRO A 315 3.57 -4.88 -0.27
CA PRO A 315 2.30 -5.50 0.07
C PRO A 315 1.22 -5.10 -0.92
N ALA A 316 0.48 -6.07 -1.46
CA ALA A 316 -0.64 -5.78 -2.34
C ALA A 316 -1.74 -6.83 -2.23
N MET A 317 -2.99 -6.38 -2.26
CA MET A 317 -4.18 -7.22 -2.18
C MET A 317 -5.29 -6.71 -3.08
N LEU A 318 -6.04 -7.65 -3.65
CA LEU A 318 -7.28 -7.40 -4.38
C LEU A 318 -8.45 -7.86 -3.51
N VAL A 319 -9.30 -6.92 -3.11
CA VAL A 319 -10.37 -7.14 -2.12
C VAL A 319 -11.72 -6.91 -2.77
N SER A 320 -12.44 -7.99 -3.09
CA SER A 320 -13.72 -7.96 -3.82
C SER A 320 -14.48 -9.26 -3.62
N PRO A 321 -15.82 -9.29 -3.74
CA PRO A 321 -16.55 -10.55 -3.87
C PRO A 321 -16.22 -11.33 -5.14
N TRP A 322 -15.50 -10.72 -6.10
CA TRP A 322 -15.15 -11.29 -7.39
C TRP A 322 -13.71 -11.80 -7.48
N VAL A 323 -12.99 -11.84 -6.38
CA VAL A 323 -11.67 -12.49 -6.28
C VAL A 323 -11.78 -13.77 -5.46
N LYS A 324 -10.83 -14.67 -5.64
CA LYS A 324 -10.72 -15.86 -4.80
C LYS A 324 -9.92 -15.57 -3.53
N ARG A 325 -10.07 -16.45 -2.58
CA ARG A 325 -9.16 -16.59 -1.46
C ARG A 325 -7.95 -17.42 -1.93
N GLU A 326 -6.96 -16.73 -2.46
CA GLU A 326 -5.76 -17.37 -3.05
C GLU A 326 -4.58 -16.41 -3.08
N VAL A 327 -3.42 -16.93 -3.40
CA VAL A 327 -2.26 -16.15 -3.79
C VAL A 327 -2.20 -16.10 -5.32
N THR A 328 -1.91 -14.95 -5.89
CA THR A 328 -1.56 -14.82 -7.30
C THR A 328 -0.09 -14.53 -7.44
N HIS A 329 0.58 -15.35 -8.25
CA HIS A 329 2.01 -15.20 -8.59
C HIS A 329 2.21 -14.41 -9.89
N THR A 330 1.15 -13.76 -10.38
CA THR A 330 1.26 -12.88 -11.53
C THR A 330 2.09 -11.66 -11.15
N GLU A 331 3.07 -11.36 -11.98
CA GLU A 331 3.90 -10.17 -11.81
C GLU A 331 3.09 -8.92 -12.08
N PHE A 332 2.99 -8.06 -11.08
CA PHE A 332 2.31 -6.78 -11.13
C PHE A 332 3.27 -5.67 -10.70
N ASP A 333 3.00 -4.47 -11.17
CA ASP A 333 3.50 -3.22 -10.62
C ASP A 333 2.36 -2.20 -10.49
N HIS A 334 2.62 -0.98 -10.11
CA HIS A 334 1.57 0.04 -9.93
C HIS A 334 0.80 0.33 -11.22
N THR A 335 1.47 0.22 -12.38
CA THR A 335 0.82 0.40 -13.70
C THR A 335 -0.15 -0.72 -14.06
N SER A 336 -0.14 -1.83 -13.32
CA SER A 336 -1.11 -2.93 -13.48
C SER A 336 -2.54 -2.51 -13.12
N VAL A 337 -2.69 -1.54 -12.21
CA VAL A 337 -3.98 -0.88 -11.94
C VAL A 337 -4.41 -0.05 -13.13
N LEU A 338 -3.51 0.77 -13.68
CA LEU A 338 -3.77 1.58 -14.87
C LEU A 338 -4.16 0.70 -16.06
N LYS A 339 -3.44 -0.42 -16.25
CA LYS A 339 -3.76 -1.41 -17.28
C LYS A 339 -5.22 -1.89 -17.18
N TYR A 340 -5.65 -2.26 -15.99
CA TYR A 340 -7.03 -2.68 -15.77
C TYR A 340 -8.04 -1.56 -16.05
N LEU A 341 -7.79 -0.35 -15.55
CA LEU A 341 -8.68 0.80 -15.72
C LEU A 341 -8.82 1.20 -17.19
N THR A 342 -7.68 1.23 -17.92
CA THR A 342 -7.65 1.60 -19.34
C THR A 342 -8.34 0.56 -20.22
N GLU A 343 -8.17 -0.73 -19.94
CA GLU A 343 -8.91 -1.81 -20.61
C GLU A 343 -10.41 -1.76 -20.31
N LYS A 344 -10.76 -1.57 -19.03
CA LYS A 344 -12.14 -1.55 -18.57
C LYS A 344 -12.99 -0.47 -19.21
N TRP A 345 -12.44 0.73 -19.33
CA TRP A 345 -13.17 1.90 -19.84
C TRP A 345 -12.75 2.33 -21.26
N GLY A 346 -11.86 1.58 -21.89
CA GLY A 346 -11.42 1.87 -23.27
C GLY A 346 -10.70 3.20 -23.40
N LEU A 347 -9.79 3.51 -22.44
CA LEU A 347 -9.06 4.77 -22.41
C LEU A 347 -7.80 4.74 -23.31
N GLY A 348 -7.32 3.54 -23.68
CA GLY A 348 -5.99 3.34 -24.24
C GLY A 348 -4.89 3.39 -23.15
N PRO A 349 -3.70 2.89 -23.44
CA PRO A 349 -2.59 2.94 -22.48
C PRO A 349 -2.11 4.38 -22.29
N LEU A 350 -1.68 4.72 -21.06
CA LEU A 350 -1.10 6.02 -20.74
C LEU A 350 0.33 6.14 -21.28
N GLY A 351 1.07 5.02 -21.30
CA GLY A 351 2.44 4.95 -21.84
C GLY A 351 2.87 3.50 -22.04
N ASN A 352 4.18 3.32 -22.22
CA ASN A 352 4.77 2.02 -22.56
C ASN A 352 4.61 1.00 -21.43
N ARG A 353 4.75 1.43 -20.17
CA ARG A 353 4.65 0.55 -19.00
C ARG A 353 3.22 0.03 -18.86
N THR A 354 2.21 0.88 -18.91
CA THR A 354 0.79 0.49 -18.92
C THR A 354 0.47 -0.43 -20.09
N ALA A 355 1.03 -0.19 -21.26
CA ALA A 355 0.81 -1.04 -22.43
C ALA A 355 1.28 -2.47 -22.21
N ALA A 356 2.45 -2.64 -21.57
CA ALA A 356 3.11 -3.94 -21.33
C ALA A 356 2.69 -4.64 -20.03
N ALA A 357 2.19 -3.90 -19.03
CA ALA A 357 1.84 -4.44 -17.72
C ALA A 357 0.79 -5.56 -17.79
N ASN A 358 0.85 -6.48 -16.86
CA ASN A 358 -0.23 -7.42 -16.60
C ASN A 358 -1.40 -6.70 -15.93
N SER A 359 -2.61 -6.92 -16.42
CA SER A 359 -3.82 -6.33 -15.84
C SER A 359 -4.21 -7.04 -14.54
N ILE A 360 -4.51 -6.31 -13.47
CA ILE A 360 -5.10 -6.90 -12.25
C ILE A 360 -6.43 -7.60 -12.52
N GLY A 361 -7.08 -7.30 -13.65
CA GLY A 361 -8.27 -7.99 -14.12
C GLY A 361 -8.09 -9.50 -14.35
N LEU A 362 -6.84 -9.99 -14.46
CA LEU A 362 -6.52 -11.42 -14.57
C LEU A 362 -6.90 -12.21 -13.29
N ALA A 363 -6.89 -11.57 -12.13
CA ALA A 363 -7.27 -12.17 -10.86
C ALA A 363 -8.79 -12.13 -10.59
N LEU A 364 -9.58 -11.48 -11.44
CA LEU A 364 -11.03 -11.41 -11.30
C LEU A 364 -11.72 -12.65 -11.86
N GLN A 365 -12.67 -13.19 -11.11
CA GLN A 365 -13.49 -14.33 -11.53
C GLN A 365 -14.59 -13.86 -12.50
N ARG A 366 -14.35 -13.96 -13.80
CA ARG A 366 -15.33 -13.65 -14.83
C ARG A 366 -16.29 -14.84 -14.97
N GLY A 367 -17.60 -14.57 -14.84
CA GLY A 367 -18.64 -15.58 -15.04
C GLY A 367 -19.16 -16.27 -13.78
N TRP A 368 -18.75 -15.83 -12.60
CA TRP A 368 -19.37 -16.29 -11.35
C TRP A 368 -20.66 -15.52 -11.09
N THR A 369 -21.79 -16.24 -11.03
CA THR A 369 -22.97 -15.72 -10.31
C THR A 369 -22.64 -15.82 -8.82
N CYS A 370 -22.57 -14.70 -8.13
CA CYS A 370 -22.38 -14.65 -6.67
C CYS A 370 -23.58 -15.33 -5.98
N ALA A 371 -23.65 -16.66 -6.05
CA ALA A 371 -24.72 -17.45 -5.44
C ALA A 371 -24.56 -17.59 -3.92
N CYS A 372 -23.39 -17.24 -3.39
CA CYS A 372 -23.08 -17.42 -1.97
C CYS A 372 -22.08 -16.40 -1.47
N CYS A 373 -22.55 -15.23 -1.05
CA CYS A 373 -21.99 -14.62 0.13
C CYS A 373 -22.77 -15.19 1.34
N PRO A 374 -22.36 -16.30 1.97
CA PRO A 374 -23.06 -16.76 3.16
C PRO A 374 -22.86 -15.70 4.24
N VAL A 375 -23.95 -15.21 4.78
CA VAL A 375 -23.99 -14.32 5.96
C VAL A 375 -23.12 -14.85 7.12
N GLN A 376 -22.76 -16.12 7.12
CA GLN A 376 -21.91 -16.76 8.13
C GLN A 376 -20.42 -16.42 8.03
N ARG A 377 -19.84 -16.08 6.87
CA ARG A 377 -18.45 -15.59 6.77
C ARG A 377 -18.28 -14.15 7.31
N GLN A 378 -19.37 -13.39 7.41
CA GLN A 378 -19.38 -12.03 7.96
C GLN A 378 -18.98 -11.96 9.45
N ARG A 379 -19.08 -13.08 10.21
CA ARG A 379 -18.81 -13.07 11.65
C ARG A 379 -17.32 -13.09 12.00
N GLN A 380 -16.43 -13.58 11.12
CA GLN A 380 -15.00 -13.69 11.45
C GLN A 380 -14.23 -12.40 11.17
N VAL A 381 -14.50 -11.69 10.08
CA VAL A 381 -13.81 -10.42 9.79
C VAL A 381 -14.36 -9.25 10.64
N VAL A 382 -15.65 -9.30 11.01
CA VAL A 382 -16.26 -8.32 11.94
C VAL A 382 -15.91 -8.60 13.40
N GLY A 383 -15.38 -9.79 13.68
CA GLY A 383 -15.02 -10.26 15.02
C GLY A 383 -13.64 -9.81 15.54
N ILE A 384 -13.08 -8.70 15.06
CA ILE A 384 -12.00 -7.97 15.75
C ILE A 384 -12.58 -7.46 17.08
N ARG A 385 -12.78 -8.40 18.00
CA ARG A 385 -13.25 -8.13 19.35
C ARG A 385 -12.18 -7.33 20.08
N ARG A 386 -12.61 -6.20 20.62
CA ARG A 386 -12.10 -5.59 21.84
C ARG A 386 -11.61 -6.65 22.84
N ARG A 387 -10.38 -7.13 22.68
CA ARG A 387 -9.71 -8.01 23.66
C ARG A 387 -8.57 -7.34 24.40
N HIS A 388 -8.50 -6.01 24.36
CA HIS A 388 -7.49 -5.29 25.15
C HIS A 388 -8.05 -4.16 26.00
N ASP A 389 -9.26 -4.36 26.57
CA ASP A 389 -9.74 -3.47 27.63
C ASP A 389 -10.39 -4.27 28.78
N ARG A 390 -9.61 -5.08 29.46
CA ARG A 390 -9.90 -5.56 30.83
C ARG A 390 -8.61 -6.06 31.45
N THR A 391 -7.94 -5.17 32.15
CA THR A 391 -7.39 -5.40 33.51
C THR A 391 -6.47 -4.24 33.89
N VAL A 392 -7.08 -3.09 34.20
CA VAL A 392 -6.50 -2.28 35.26
C VAL A 392 -7.50 -2.34 36.41
N GLN A 393 -7.34 -3.35 37.27
CA GLN A 393 -7.99 -3.35 38.56
C GLN A 393 -7.35 -2.27 39.42
N HIS A 394 -8.14 -1.25 39.73
CA HIS A 394 -7.81 -0.28 40.76
C HIS A 394 -7.62 -0.99 42.09
N ALA A 395 -6.42 -0.96 42.64
CA ALA A 395 -6.16 -1.27 44.05
C ALA A 395 -6.84 -0.21 44.93
N PRO A 396 -7.47 -0.61 46.07
CA PRO A 396 -8.18 0.35 46.90
C PRO A 396 -7.21 1.27 47.63
N ARG A 397 -7.48 2.56 47.53
CA ARG A 397 -6.82 3.64 48.29
C ARG A 397 -7.00 3.33 49.77
N ARG A 398 -5.93 3.04 50.50
CA ARG A 398 -5.89 3.10 51.96
C ARG A 398 -6.05 4.54 52.41
N GLN A 399 -7.15 4.82 53.10
CA GLN A 399 -7.34 6.05 53.89
C GLN A 399 -6.28 6.06 55.02
N ARG A 400 -5.41 7.06 55.01
CA ARG A 400 -4.61 7.42 56.21
C ARG A 400 -5.42 8.37 57.06
N GLY A 401 -5.82 7.89 58.20
CA GLY A 401 -6.46 8.71 59.26
C GLY A 401 -5.48 9.76 59.76
N THR A 402 -5.98 10.96 59.87
CA THR A 402 -5.36 12.08 60.60
C THR A 402 -5.49 11.81 62.10
N GLN A 403 -4.38 11.57 62.78
CA GLN A 403 -4.29 11.82 64.24
C GLN A 403 -3.66 13.21 64.46
N ARG A 404 -4.46 14.06 65.07
CA ARG A 404 -3.99 15.28 65.76
C ARG A 404 -3.41 14.85 67.11
N SER A 405 -2.21 15.32 67.44
CA SER A 405 -1.77 15.45 68.82
C SER A 405 -1.26 16.88 69.04
N HIS A 406 -1.81 17.46 70.07
CA HIS A 406 -1.33 18.70 70.66
C HIS A 406 0.04 18.49 71.31
N GLN A 407 0.98 19.32 71.07
CA GLN A 407 1.72 20.21 71.96
C GLN A 407 2.63 21.09 71.16
#